data_b9b780b104f37ed14bfe78cd496a5381
#
_entry.id   b9b780b104f37ed14bfe78cd496a5381
#
_cell.length_a   1.000
_cell.length_b   1.000
_cell.length_c   1.000
_cell.angle_alpha   90.00
_cell.angle_beta   90.00
_cell.angle_gamma   90.00
#
_symmetry.space_group_name_H-M   'P 1'
#
loop_
_entity.id
_entity.type
_entity.pdbx_description
1 polymer ?
#
loop_
_entity_poly.entity_id
_entity_poly.type
_entity_poly.pdbx_seq_one_letter_code
_entity_poly.pdbx_strand_id
1 'polypeptide(L)'
;VDVEPNIGVFTPNNIRNFYGLGNDSRNDSSDASFYQARLSKIEVGVPIRYYLTERASASLTPLFDYTDVRRDSTRFIGTPQPGLNPNTFEDQWYTGLGAGLSVGSVDNATNPRNGFLWDTDVQSRIGVRNASSSYTTFQSDLRVYFPISYSPQVTVATRVGGRHVEGSFPFYSASTLGGATNLRGFRGTRFAGRTAAFYNAELRLQLFTFASVLSYGTVGVAGFTDGGRVWTDVETSDVWHRGHGGSVWAYLFDSVLIQASYARSTEEGTFTVGLGFQY
;
A
#
# COMPACT_ATOMS: atom_id res chain seq x y z
N VAL A 1 24.86 7.95 -8.60
CA VAL A 1 24.38 7.96 -7.20
C VAL A 1 23.37 9.09 -7.11
N ASP A 2 22.15 8.78 -6.68
CA ASP A 2 21.10 9.77 -6.47
C ASP A 2 20.77 9.87 -4.99
N VAL A 3 20.51 11.08 -4.52
CA VAL A 3 20.07 11.35 -3.16
C VAL A 3 18.72 12.08 -3.25
N GLU A 4 17.67 11.44 -2.79
CA GLU A 4 16.31 11.96 -2.85
C GLU A 4 15.73 12.12 -1.43
N PRO A 5 15.96 13.26 -0.75
CA PRO A 5 15.41 13.45 0.58
C PRO A 5 13.87 13.43 0.55
N ASN A 6 13.28 12.63 1.39
CA ASN A 6 11.83 12.54 1.58
C ASN A 6 11.48 13.02 2.98
N ILE A 7 10.72 14.11 3.06
CA ILE A 7 10.23 14.67 4.32
C ILE A 7 8.72 14.69 4.27
N GLY A 8 8.10 13.85 5.07
CA GLY A 8 6.65 13.81 5.27
C GLY A 8 6.27 14.49 6.59
N VAL A 9 5.45 15.52 6.52
CA VAL A 9 4.86 16.15 7.71
C VAL A 9 3.35 15.97 7.64
N PHE A 10 2.82 15.19 8.56
CA PHE A 10 1.40 14.89 8.68
C PHE A 10 0.86 15.56 9.93
N THR A 11 0.01 16.55 9.74
CA THR A 11 -0.62 17.32 10.84
C THR A 11 -1.64 16.47 11.63
N PRO A 12 -2.16 16.96 12.80
CA PRO A 12 -3.09 16.21 13.65
C PRO A 12 -4.40 15.77 12.96
N ASN A 13 -4.60 16.11 11.71
CA ASN A 13 -5.72 15.67 10.89
C ASN A 13 -5.37 14.49 9.96
N ASN A 14 -4.18 13.89 10.08
CA ASN A 14 -3.91 12.64 9.41
C ASN A 14 -4.78 11.53 10.03
N ILE A 15 -5.71 11.06 9.24
CA ILE A 15 -6.68 10.04 9.64
C ILE A 15 -6.22 8.70 9.10
N ARG A 16 -6.05 7.75 9.99
CA ARG A 16 -5.79 6.35 9.64
C ARG A 16 -6.90 5.47 10.21
N ASN A 17 -7.47 4.61 9.38
CA ASN A 17 -8.43 3.64 9.89
C ASN A 17 -7.70 2.53 10.66
N PHE A 18 -8.29 2.12 11.79
CA PHE A 18 -7.84 1.00 12.59
C PHE A 18 -9.05 0.21 13.10
N TYR A 19 -9.17 -1.05 12.68
CA TYR A 19 -10.26 -1.96 12.99
C TYR A 19 -9.86 -3.05 13.99
N GLY A 20 -8.66 -2.94 14.59
CA GLY A 20 -8.02 -3.98 15.39
C GLY A 20 -7.03 -4.79 14.57
N LEU A 21 -6.43 -5.79 15.21
CA LEU A 21 -5.51 -6.72 14.57
C LEU A 21 -6.24 -8.01 14.20
N GLY A 22 -5.91 -8.56 13.04
CA GLY A 22 -6.41 -9.85 12.56
C GLY A 22 -7.37 -9.76 11.37
N ASN A 23 -7.72 -10.94 10.85
CA ASN A 23 -8.66 -11.12 9.74
C ASN A 23 -10.11 -11.00 10.20
N ASP A 24 -10.41 -11.38 11.44
CA ASP A 24 -11.76 -11.41 12.00
C ASP A 24 -12.13 -10.09 12.71
N SER A 25 -11.33 -9.04 12.52
CA SER A 25 -11.64 -7.71 13.03
C SER A 25 -12.97 -7.18 12.46
N ARG A 26 -13.80 -6.58 13.33
CA ARG A 26 -15.17 -6.15 12.97
C ARG A 26 -15.20 -4.79 12.30
N ASN A 27 -16.17 -4.60 11.41
CA ASN A 27 -16.52 -3.32 10.76
C ASN A 27 -18.04 -3.16 10.76
N ASP A 28 -18.63 -3.16 11.96
CA ASP A 28 -20.06 -3.18 12.19
C ASP A 28 -20.63 -1.86 12.72
N SER A 29 -19.77 -0.86 12.97
CA SER A 29 -20.25 0.47 13.35
C SER A 29 -20.88 1.21 12.17
N SER A 30 -22.07 1.76 12.38
CA SER A 30 -22.73 2.67 11.43
C SER A 30 -21.99 4.01 11.29
N ASP A 31 -21.21 4.41 12.29
CA ASP A 31 -20.33 5.59 12.22
C ASP A 31 -18.98 5.23 11.62
N ALA A 32 -18.79 5.58 10.36
CA ALA A 32 -17.51 5.37 9.65
C ALA A 32 -16.31 6.04 10.37
N SER A 33 -16.55 7.08 11.14
CA SER A 33 -15.53 7.80 11.89
C SER A 33 -15.10 7.06 13.16
N PHE A 34 -15.87 6.08 13.63
CA PHE A 34 -15.55 5.29 14.83
C PHE A 34 -14.18 4.60 14.73
N TYR A 35 -13.85 4.08 13.57
CA TYR A 35 -12.58 3.38 13.32
C TYR A 35 -11.41 4.29 12.94
N GLN A 36 -11.61 5.61 12.94
CA GLN A 36 -10.57 6.56 12.57
C GLN A 36 -9.69 6.93 13.77
N ALA A 37 -8.40 6.64 13.68
CA ALA A 37 -7.36 7.16 14.57
C ALA A 37 -6.76 8.43 13.98
N ARG A 38 -6.56 9.45 14.80
CA ARG A 38 -5.93 10.72 14.41
C ARG A 38 -4.49 10.72 14.88
N LEU A 39 -3.56 11.00 13.96
CA LEU A 39 -2.13 11.00 14.22
C LEU A 39 -1.50 12.30 13.74
N SER A 40 -0.55 12.80 14.54
CA SER A 40 0.47 13.75 14.08
C SER A 40 1.75 12.96 13.80
N LYS A 41 2.31 13.06 12.61
CA LYS A 41 3.49 12.30 12.23
C LYS A 41 4.48 13.18 11.47
N ILE A 42 5.76 13.01 11.78
CA ILE A 42 6.88 13.53 11.00
C ILE A 42 7.71 12.32 10.60
N GLU A 43 7.92 12.16 9.31
CA GLU A 43 8.80 11.14 8.75
C GLU A 43 9.89 11.82 7.94
N VAL A 44 11.12 11.49 8.24
CA VAL A 44 12.28 11.94 7.47
C VAL A 44 13.04 10.72 7.00
N GLY A 45 13.19 10.59 5.69
CA GLY A 45 14.02 9.57 5.06
C GLY A 45 14.93 10.21 4.02
N VAL A 46 16.18 9.79 3.99
CA VAL A 46 17.16 10.27 2.99
C VAL A 46 17.71 9.07 2.23
N PRO A 47 16.95 8.50 1.26
CA PRO A 47 17.44 7.41 0.46
C PRO A 47 18.63 7.83 -0.40
N ILE A 48 19.73 7.11 -0.22
CA ILE A 48 20.93 7.19 -1.04
C ILE A 48 20.86 6.00 -1.97
N ARG A 49 20.60 6.24 -3.24
CA ARG A 49 20.43 5.19 -4.26
C ARG A 49 21.70 5.05 -5.09
N TYR A 50 22.13 3.83 -5.24
CA TYR A 50 23.24 3.43 -6.09
C TYR A 50 22.74 2.50 -7.21
N TYR A 51 22.98 2.89 -8.46
CA TYR A 51 22.62 2.08 -9.62
C TYR A 51 23.70 1.03 -9.87
N LEU A 52 23.35 -0.23 -9.68
CA LEU A 52 24.22 -1.38 -9.95
C LEU A 52 24.31 -1.67 -11.43
N THR A 53 23.16 -1.53 -12.10
CA THR A 53 22.99 -1.66 -13.55
C THR A 53 21.86 -0.74 -14.01
N GLU A 54 21.58 -0.69 -15.31
CA GLU A 54 20.39 0.02 -15.85
C GLU A 54 19.05 -0.55 -15.33
N ARG A 55 19.05 -1.77 -14.78
CA ARG A 55 17.86 -2.49 -14.33
C ARG A 55 17.88 -2.85 -12.85
N ALA A 56 18.90 -2.43 -12.14
CA ALA A 56 19.04 -2.76 -10.73
C ALA A 56 19.64 -1.60 -9.95
N SER A 57 19.04 -1.28 -8.81
CA SER A 57 19.56 -0.29 -7.87
C SER A 57 19.42 -0.77 -6.44
N ALA A 58 20.40 -0.42 -5.60
CA ALA A 58 20.35 -0.60 -4.16
C ALA A 58 20.22 0.78 -3.47
N SER A 59 19.57 0.82 -2.33
CA SER A 59 19.44 2.05 -1.55
C SER A 59 19.76 1.83 -0.08
N LEU A 60 20.29 2.88 0.56
CA LEU A 60 20.46 2.98 1.99
C LEU A 60 19.74 4.24 2.47
N THR A 61 18.91 4.12 3.50
CA THR A 61 18.00 5.19 3.91
C THR A 61 18.11 5.41 5.43
N PRO A 62 18.82 6.41 5.90
CA PRO A 62 18.67 6.92 7.26
C PRO A 62 17.23 7.38 7.49
N LEU A 63 16.64 7.02 8.62
CA LEU A 63 15.24 7.25 8.97
C LEU A 63 15.14 7.97 10.31
N PHE A 64 14.16 8.85 10.39
CA PHE A 64 13.73 9.47 11.64
C PHE A 64 12.21 9.65 11.61
N ASP A 65 11.54 9.15 12.64
CA ASP A 65 10.09 9.19 12.75
C ASP A 65 9.67 9.78 14.11
N TYR A 66 8.72 10.68 14.07
CA TYR A 66 7.95 11.15 15.21
C TYR A 66 6.48 10.82 14.99
N THR A 67 5.81 10.28 16.00
CA THR A 67 4.37 10.02 15.94
C THR A 67 3.73 10.30 17.29
N ASP A 68 2.66 11.06 17.26
CA ASP A 68 1.74 11.30 18.36
C ASP A 68 0.34 10.83 17.97
N VAL A 69 -0.29 10.01 18.79
CA VAL A 69 -1.62 9.46 18.56
C VAL A 69 -2.60 10.11 19.52
N ARG A 70 -3.58 10.83 18.97
CA ARG A 70 -4.61 11.46 19.78
C ARG A 70 -5.51 10.42 20.44
N ARG A 71 -5.57 10.44 21.78
CA ARG A 71 -6.53 9.63 22.54
C ARG A 71 -7.95 10.23 22.38
N ASP A 72 -8.88 9.38 21.97
CA ASP A 72 -10.30 9.74 21.83
C ASP A 72 -11.15 8.54 22.26
N SER A 73 -11.79 8.63 23.42
CA SER A 73 -12.61 7.55 23.98
C SER A 73 -13.90 7.28 23.20
N THR A 74 -14.28 8.16 22.28
CA THR A 74 -15.42 7.94 21.37
C THR A 74 -15.04 7.12 20.13
N ARG A 75 -13.75 6.84 19.95
CA ARG A 75 -13.21 6.08 18.83
C ARG A 75 -12.78 4.70 19.24
N PHE A 76 -12.78 3.78 18.28
CA PHE A 76 -12.35 2.39 18.49
C PHE A 76 -10.95 2.29 19.11
N ILE A 77 -9.99 3.11 18.66
CA ILE A 77 -8.62 3.13 19.20
C ILE A 77 -8.56 3.52 20.68
N GLY A 78 -9.52 4.29 21.19
CA GLY A 78 -9.60 4.69 22.60
C GLY A 78 -10.20 3.63 23.52
N THR A 79 -10.74 2.54 22.98
CA THR A 79 -11.23 1.39 23.76
C THR A 79 -10.10 0.37 23.98
N PRO A 80 -10.13 -0.44 25.07
CA PRO A 80 -9.13 -1.48 25.29
C PRO A 80 -9.12 -2.48 24.12
N GLN A 81 -7.95 -2.65 23.47
CA GLN A 81 -7.78 -3.54 22.34
C GLN A 81 -6.67 -4.57 22.61
N PRO A 82 -6.90 -5.87 22.34
CA PRO A 82 -5.85 -6.88 22.42
C PRO A 82 -4.70 -6.54 21.46
N GLY A 83 -3.46 -6.64 21.95
CA GLY A 83 -2.27 -6.40 21.14
C GLY A 83 -1.92 -4.93 20.90
N LEU A 84 -2.69 -3.97 21.47
CA LEU A 84 -2.31 -2.56 21.41
C LEU A 84 -1.18 -2.27 22.39
N ASN A 85 -0.13 -1.60 21.91
CA ASN A 85 0.99 -1.21 22.75
C ASN A 85 0.54 -0.25 23.86
N PRO A 86 0.95 -0.43 25.14
CA PRO A 86 0.58 0.47 26.24
C PRO A 86 0.92 1.94 26.00
N ASN A 87 2.02 2.21 25.29
CA ASN A 87 2.49 3.57 25.01
C ASN A 87 1.91 4.15 23.71
N THR A 88 0.83 3.56 23.18
CA THR A 88 0.21 4.02 21.91
C THR A 88 -0.14 5.50 21.91
N PHE A 89 -0.51 6.07 23.07
CA PHE A 89 -0.96 7.46 23.21
C PHE A 89 0.14 8.38 23.77
N GLU A 90 1.38 7.94 23.80
CA GLU A 90 2.53 8.78 24.11
C GLU A 90 3.21 9.19 22.80
N ASP A 91 3.86 10.36 22.82
CA ASP A 91 4.68 10.80 21.69
C ASP A 91 5.88 9.86 21.51
N GLN A 92 5.97 9.21 20.37
CA GLN A 92 6.96 8.18 20.09
C GLN A 92 7.99 8.67 19.07
N TRP A 93 9.25 8.44 19.38
CA TRP A 93 10.38 8.86 18.57
C TRP A 93 11.20 7.64 18.16
N TYR A 94 11.49 7.51 16.89
CA TYR A 94 12.32 6.45 16.33
C TYR A 94 13.41 7.03 15.46
N THR A 95 14.58 6.42 15.51
CA THR A 95 15.62 6.57 14.49
C THR A 95 15.90 5.22 13.87
N GLY A 96 16.42 5.20 12.65
CA GLY A 96 16.61 3.91 12.00
C GLY A 96 17.41 3.97 10.71
N LEU A 97 17.52 2.79 10.12
CA LEU A 97 18.18 2.59 8.85
C LEU A 97 17.36 1.64 7.99
N GLY A 98 17.18 2.01 6.74
CA GLY A 98 16.59 1.18 5.71
C GLY A 98 17.61 0.75 4.67
N ALA A 99 17.43 -0.43 4.10
CA ALA A 99 18.15 -0.91 2.92
C ALA A 99 17.12 -1.45 1.92
N GLY A 100 17.27 -1.10 0.64
CA GLY A 100 16.36 -1.51 -0.41
C GLY A 100 17.09 -2.01 -1.65
N LEU A 101 16.40 -2.86 -2.40
CA LEU A 101 16.82 -3.36 -3.70
C LEU A 101 15.64 -3.26 -4.66
N SER A 102 15.86 -2.65 -5.81
CA SER A 102 14.91 -2.60 -6.92
C SER A 102 15.54 -3.24 -8.14
N VAL A 103 14.84 -4.19 -8.76
CA VAL A 103 15.30 -4.92 -9.95
C VAL A 103 14.14 -5.02 -10.94
N GLY A 104 14.43 -4.77 -12.21
CA GLY A 104 13.48 -5.00 -13.28
C GLY A 104 13.50 -3.93 -14.35
N SER A 105 12.64 -4.11 -15.33
CA SER A 105 12.46 -3.21 -16.45
C SER A 105 11.09 -3.44 -17.06
N VAL A 106 10.42 -2.34 -17.40
CA VAL A 106 9.14 -2.34 -18.11
C VAL A 106 9.27 -1.48 -19.38
N ASP A 107 8.43 -1.77 -20.35
CA ASP A 107 8.38 -1.05 -21.63
C ASP A 107 7.89 0.41 -21.47
N ASN A 108 7.01 0.65 -20.52
CA ASN A 108 6.48 1.99 -20.22
C ASN A 108 6.18 2.10 -18.71
N ALA A 109 6.69 3.14 -18.06
CA ALA A 109 6.53 3.31 -16.61
C ALA A 109 5.09 3.65 -16.19
N THR A 110 4.32 4.36 -17.05
CA THR A 110 2.94 4.79 -16.73
C THR A 110 1.89 3.76 -17.14
N ASN A 111 2.11 3.06 -18.28
CA ASN A 111 1.21 2.06 -18.82
C ASN A 111 2.01 0.79 -19.21
N PRO A 112 2.51 0.05 -18.21
CA PRO A 112 3.35 -1.10 -18.47
C PRO A 112 2.54 -2.24 -19.12
N ARG A 113 3.10 -2.82 -20.19
CA ARG A 113 2.49 -3.89 -20.98
C ARG A 113 3.37 -5.14 -21.01
N ASN A 114 4.68 -4.95 -20.80
CA ASN A 114 5.67 -6.04 -20.81
C ASN A 114 6.80 -5.75 -19.84
N GLY A 115 7.28 -6.79 -19.15
CA GLY A 115 8.39 -6.73 -18.24
C GLY A 115 8.01 -7.05 -16.80
N PHE A 116 8.91 -6.75 -15.88
CA PHE A 116 8.68 -6.97 -14.46
C PHE A 116 9.40 -5.89 -13.63
N LEU A 117 8.90 -5.69 -12.41
CA LEU A 117 9.53 -4.87 -11.37
C LEU A 117 9.48 -5.65 -10.06
N TRP A 118 10.61 -5.75 -9.39
CA TRP A 118 10.73 -6.34 -8.06
C TRP A 118 11.39 -5.34 -7.13
N ASP A 119 10.64 -4.92 -6.13
CA ASP A 119 11.07 -4.02 -5.09
C ASP A 119 11.08 -4.77 -3.76
N THR A 120 12.16 -4.69 -3.01
CA THR A 120 12.25 -5.26 -1.67
C THR A 120 13.02 -4.31 -0.76
N ASP A 121 12.57 -4.17 0.48
CA ASP A 121 13.23 -3.35 1.48
C ASP A 121 13.16 -3.94 2.88
N VAL A 122 14.14 -3.59 3.68
CA VAL A 122 14.19 -3.82 5.11
C VAL A 122 14.44 -2.48 5.81
N GLN A 123 13.68 -2.20 6.86
CA GLN A 123 13.84 -0.98 7.64
C GLN A 123 13.81 -1.31 9.13
N SER A 124 14.88 -1.00 9.84
CA SER A 124 14.97 -1.16 11.28
C SER A 124 14.79 0.19 11.99
N ARG A 125 13.92 0.21 12.97
CA ARG A 125 13.61 1.37 13.81
C ARG A 125 13.93 1.10 15.26
N ILE A 126 14.74 1.96 15.84
CA ILE A 126 15.17 1.92 17.24
C ILE A 126 14.41 3.00 17.97
N GLY A 127 13.70 2.64 19.03
CA GLY A 127 13.00 3.59 19.89
C GLY A 127 14.00 4.46 20.65
N VAL A 128 13.81 5.78 20.56
CA VAL A 128 14.70 6.78 21.20
C VAL A 128 14.02 7.36 22.43
N ARG A 129 12.74 7.72 22.33
CA ARG A 129 12.00 8.33 23.41
C ARG A 129 10.55 7.84 23.40
N ASN A 130 10.03 7.48 24.57
CA ASN A 130 8.66 6.98 24.81
C ASN A 130 8.26 5.80 23.92
N ALA A 131 9.15 5.38 23.02
CA ALA A 131 8.97 4.19 22.21
C ALA A 131 9.25 2.96 23.08
N SER A 132 8.24 2.13 23.27
CA SER A 132 8.34 0.95 24.13
C SER A 132 9.28 -0.13 23.60
N SER A 133 9.70 -0.04 22.33
CA SER A 133 10.51 -1.08 21.70
C SER A 133 10.96 -0.70 20.29
N SER A 134 11.94 -1.46 19.82
CA SER A 134 12.44 -1.40 18.44
C SER A 134 11.73 -2.44 17.60
N TYR A 135 11.61 -2.18 16.29
CA TYR A 135 11.02 -3.12 15.34
C TYR A 135 11.70 -3.00 13.97
N THR A 136 11.62 -4.09 13.22
CA THR A 136 12.13 -4.17 11.85
C THR A 136 11.01 -4.57 10.91
N THR A 137 10.90 -3.89 9.78
CA THR A 137 9.93 -4.20 8.72
C THR A 137 10.65 -4.78 7.52
N PHE A 138 10.08 -5.85 6.95
CA PHE A 138 10.50 -6.46 5.70
C PHE A 138 9.35 -6.32 4.72
N GLN A 139 9.60 -5.81 3.54
CA GLN A 139 8.60 -5.68 2.49
C GLN A 139 9.16 -6.18 1.17
N SER A 140 8.31 -6.86 0.39
CA SER A 140 8.65 -7.27 -0.98
C SER A 140 7.42 -7.16 -1.86
N ASP A 141 7.61 -6.73 -3.11
CA ASP A 141 6.58 -6.47 -4.10
C ASP A 141 7.10 -6.83 -5.49
N LEU A 142 6.49 -7.84 -6.12
CA LEU A 142 6.81 -8.27 -7.47
C LEU A 142 5.62 -7.98 -8.39
N ARG A 143 5.85 -7.23 -9.46
CA ARG A 143 4.90 -6.93 -10.52
C ARG A 143 5.40 -7.52 -11.82
N VAL A 144 4.50 -8.17 -12.55
CA VAL A 144 4.80 -8.80 -13.84
C VAL A 144 3.74 -8.42 -14.84
N TYR A 145 4.17 -8.01 -16.02
CA TYR A 145 3.33 -7.61 -17.14
C TYR A 145 3.68 -8.43 -18.36
N PHE A 146 2.68 -8.99 -19.02
CA PHE A 146 2.89 -9.69 -20.27
C PHE A 146 1.73 -9.48 -21.24
N PRO A 147 2.02 -9.20 -22.53
CA PRO A 147 1.00 -9.07 -23.54
C PRO A 147 0.53 -10.46 -23.97
N ILE A 148 -0.81 -10.65 -23.98
CA ILE A 148 -1.44 -11.84 -24.60
C ILE A 148 -1.66 -11.60 -26.09
N SER A 149 -2.04 -10.37 -26.44
CA SER A 149 -2.31 -9.98 -27.82
C SER A 149 -1.86 -8.52 -28.03
N TYR A 150 -1.45 -8.21 -29.26
CA TYR A 150 -1.08 -6.86 -29.67
C TYR A 150 -2.16 -6.18 -30.54
N SER A 151 -3.11 -6.94 -31.10
CA SER A 151 -4.22 -6.41 -31.90
C SER A 151 -5.45 -7.31 -31.78
N PRO A 152 -6.49 -6.93 -30.98
CA PRO A 152 -6.48 -5.84 -30.01
C PRO A 152 -5.43 -6.04 -28.93
N GLN A 153 -4.95 -4.95 -28.34
CA GLN A 153 -3.96 -5.09 -27.27
C GLN A 153 -4.61 -5.57 -25.98
N VAL A 154 -4.11 -6.72 -25.49
CA VAL A 154 -4.53 -7.33 -24.23
C VAL A 154 -3.27 -7.59 -23.40
N THR A 155 -3.26 -7.06 -22.18
CA THR A 155 -2.15 -7.22 -21.23
C THR A 155 -2.65 -7.87 -19.95
N VAL A 156 -1.94 -8.88 -19.47
CA VAL A 156 -2.09 -9.39 -18.11
C VAL A 156 -1.08 -8.69 -17.21
N ALA A 157 -1.58 -8.07 -16.17
CA ALA A 157 -0.78 -7.50 -15.11
C ALA A 157 -1.02 -8.29 -13.81
N THR A 158 0.05 -8.73 -13.18
CA THR A 158 0.00 -9.47 -11.91
C THR A 158 0.94 -8.84 -10.89
N ARG A 159 0.53 -8.91 -9.64
CA ARG A 159 1.34 -8.43 -8.51
C ARG A 159 1.21 -9.39 -7.35
N VAL A 160 2.32 -9.69 -6.71
CA VAL A 160 2.37 -10.42 -5.44
C VAL A 160 3.24 -9.62 -4.49
N GLY A 161 2.74 -9.39 -3.31
CA GLY A 161 3.49 -8.63 -2.31
C GLY A 161 3.20 -9.05 -0.89
N GLY A 162 4.05 -8.61 0.00
CA GLY A 162 3.90 -8.86 1.42
C GLY A 162 4.76 -7.94 2.27
N ARG A 163 4.36 -7.84 3.53
CA ARG A 163 5.09 -7.10 4.56
C ARG A 163 5.05 -7.87 5.86
N HIS A 164 6.18 -7.90 6.54
CA HIS A 164 6.33 -8.49 7.87
C HIS A 164 6.95 -7.46 8.82
N VAL A 165 6.50 -7.47 10.07
CA VAL A 165 7.07 -6.63 11.14
C VAL A 165 7.56 -7.52 12.26
N GLU A 166 8.87 -7.50 12.49
CA GLU A 166 9.52 -8.21 13.60
C GLU A 166 9.70 -7.27 14.78
N GLY A 167 9.62 -7.81 16.00
CA GLY A 167 9.70 -7.03 17.23
C GLY A 167 8.33 -6.55 17.75
N SER A 168 8.36 -5.60 18.68
CA SER A 168 7.14 -4.96 19.21
C SER A 168 6.93 -3.63 18.50
N PHE A 169 5.83 -3.46 17.82
CA PHE A 169 5.55 -2.34 16.95
C PHE A 169 4.26 -1.60 17.33
N PRO A 170 4.16 -0.30 17.09
CA PRO A 170 2.91 0.44 17.26
C PRO A 170 1.90 0.06 16.15
N PHE A 171 0.59 0.16 16.43
CA PHE A 171 -0.47 -0.24 15.50
C PHE A 171 -0.35 0.41 14.12
N TYR A 172 0.13 1.65 14.06
CA TYR A 172 0.31 2.37 12.80
C TYR A 172 1.48 1.84 11.95
N SER A 173 2.31 0.97 12.50
CA SER A 173 3.39 0.27 11.77
C SER A 173 3.02 -1.17 11.41
N ALA A 174 1.84 -1.64 11.79
CA ALA A 174 1.33 -2.96 11.40
C ALA A 174 1.33 -3.15 9.88
N SER A 175 1.47 -4.39 9.45
CA SER A 175 1.27 -4.79 8.06
C SER A 175 -0.21 -4.76 7.72
N THR A 176 -0.63 -4.04 6.68
CA THR A 176 -2.05 -3.78 6.42
C THR A 176 -2.49 -4.18 5.03
N LEU A 177 -3.77 -4.57 4.95
CA LEU A 177 -4.50 -4.82 3.71
C LEU A 177 -5.75 -3.95 3.64
N GLY A 178 -6.12 -3.57 2.42
CA GLY A 178 -7.33 -2.80 2.10
C GLY A 178 -7.06 -1.54 1.30
N GLY A 179 -8.10 -1.06 0.65
CA GLY A 179 -8.06 0.11 -0.21
C GLY A 179 -7.44 -0.13 -1.58
N ALA A 180 -7.22 0.95 -2.30
CA ALA A 180 -6.69 0.91 -3.65
C ALA A 180 -5.23 0.42 -3.72
N THR A 181 -4.53 0.29 -2.60
CA THR A 181 -3.11 -0.08 -2.58
C THR A 181 -2.84 -1.57 -2.82
N ASN A 182 -3.64 -2.46 -2.22
CA ASN A 182 -3.37 -3.89 -2.30
C ASN A 182 -4.60 -4.81 -2.25
N LEU A 183 -5.77 -4.32 -1.78
CA LEU A 183 -6.98 -5.13 -1.69
C LEU A 183 -8.22 -4.26 -1.94
N ARG A 184 -8.56 -4.08 -3.23
CA ARG A 184 -9.72 -3.29 -3.67
C ARG A 184 -11.04 -3.91 -3.20
N GLY A 185 -12.06 -3.08 -2.96
CA GLY A 185 -13.36 -3.50 -2.43
C GLY A 185 -13.45 -3.47 -0.91
N PHE A 186 -12.34 -3.21 -0.22
CA PHE A 186 -12.29 -2.98 1.22
C PHE A 186 -11.79 -1.56 1.52
N ARG A 187 -12.15 -1.02 2.67
CA ARG A 187 -11.62 0.27 3.13
C ARG A 187 -10.11 0.22 3.33
N GLY A 188 -9.47 1.37 3.22
CA GLY A 188 -8.02 1.47 3.47
C GLY A 188 -7.66 0.94 4.86
N THR A 189 -6.59 0.14 4.94
CA THR A 189 -6.09 -0.47 6.18
C THR A 189 -7.13 -1.31 6.93
N ARG A 190 -8.05 -1.98 6.20
CA ARG A 190 -9.15 -2.74 6.80
C ARG A 190 -8.67 -3.88 7.69
N PHE A 191 -7.63 -4.57 7.27
CA PHE A 191 -7.01 -5.66 8.04
C PHE A 191 -5.59 -5.27 8.40
N ALA A 192 -5.18 -5.57 9.63
CA ALA A 192 -3.86 -5.24 10.14
C ALA A 192 -3.29 -6.43 10.93
N GLY A 193 -1.99 -6.68 10.78
CA GLY A 193 -1.33 -7.77 11.47
C GLY A 193 0.18 -7.60 11.52
N ARG A 194 0.87 -8.58 12.07
CA ARG A 194 2.33 -8.67 12.04
C ARG A 194 2.82 -8.89 10.61
N THR A 195 2.15 -9.80 9.90
CA THR A 195 2.43 -10.11 8.50
C THR A 195 1.19 -9.84 7.66
N ALA A 196 1.38 -9.37 6.45
CA ALA A 196 0.36 -9.28 5.41
C ALA A 196 0.94 -9.84 4.11
N ALA A 197 0.14 -10.62 3.39
CA ALA A 197 0.45 -11.05 2.03
C ALA A 197 -0.76 -10.82 1.13
N PHE A 198 -0.51 -10.47 -0.12
CA PHE A 198 -1.56 -10.20 -1.11
C PHE A 198 -1.12 -10.57 -2.52
N TYR A 199 -2.11 -10.75 -3.36
CA TYR A 199 -1.95 -10.83 -4.81
C TYR A 199 -3.00 -9.97 -5.50
N ASN A 200 -2.64 -9.46 -6.67
CA ASN A 200 -3.53 -8.77 -7.59
C ASN A 200 -3.34 -9.37 -8.98
N ALA A 201 -4.43 -9.54 -9.71
CA ALA A 201 -4.41 -9.95 -11.11
C ALA A 201 -5.38 -9.09 -11.91
N GLU A 202 -4.94 -8.56 -13.03
CA GLU A 202 -5.70 -7.64 -13.86
C GLU A 202 -5.52 -7.98 -15.33
N LEU A 203 -6.62 -8.04 -16.06
CA LEU A 203 -6.65 -8.19 -17.51
C LEU A 203 -7.04 -6.83 -18.11
N ARG A 204 -6.10 -6.20 -18.81
CA ARG A 204 -6.29 -4.88 -19.47
C ARG A 204 -6.53 -5.05 -20.93
N LEU A 205 -7.65 -4.49 -21.44
CA LEU A 205 -8.02 -4.48 -22.84
C LEU A 205 -8.02 -3.04 -23.35
N GLN A 206 -7.21 -2.76 -24.36
CA GLN A 206 -7.27 -1.52 -25.12
C GLN A 206 -8.43 -1.60 -26.11
N LEU A 207 -9.36 -0.64 -26.04
CA LEU A 207 -10.52 -0.59 -26.93
C LEU A 207 -10.23 0.16 -28.22
N PHE A 208 -9.73 1.40 -28.08
CA PHE A 208 -9.40 2.24 -29.24
C PHE A 208 -8.36 3.32 -28.87
N THR A 209 -7.73 3.85 -29.90
CA THR A 209 -6.92 5.05 -29.85
C THR A 209 -7.63 6.17 -30.59
N PHE A 210 -7.45 7.39 -30.14
CA PHE A 210 -7.96 8.59 -30.80
C PHE A 210 -6.83 9.62 -30.95
N ALA A 211 -6.96 10.41 -32.00
CA ALA A 211 -6.06 11.55 -32.26
C ALA A 211 -6.84 12.70 -32.85
N SER A 212 -6.68 13.88 -32.27
CA SER A 212 -7.26 15.13 -32.74
C SER A 212 -6.20 16.25 -32.69
N VAL A 213 -6.55 17.43 -33.16
CA VAL A 213 -5.64 18.60 -33.12
C VAL A 213 -5.27 18.98 -31.67
N LEU A 214 -6.15 18.75 -30.72
CA LEU A 214 -5.98 19.20 -29.33
C LEU A 214 -5.63 18.05 -28.36
N SER A 215 -5.89 16.78 -28.71
CA SER A 215 -5.67 15.66 -27.80
C SER A 215 -5.48 14.35 -28.56
N TYR A 216 -4.66 13.49 -28.00
CA TYR A 216 -4.52 12.09 -28.43
C TYR A 216 -4.40 11.17 -27.23
N GLY A 217 -4.76 9.93 -27.42
CA GLY A 217 -4.69 8.96 -26.35
C GLY A 217 -5.31 7.62 -26.69
N THR A 218 -5.34 6.77 -25.69
CA THR A 218 -5.87 5.42 -25.76
C THR A 218 -6.87 5.23 -24.65
N VAL A 219 -7.99 4.58 -24.96
CA VAL A 219 -9.02 4.21 -23.97
C VAL A 219 -9.12 2.71 -23.88
N GLY A 220 -9.33 2.20 -22.68
CA GLY A 220 -9.49 0.79 -22.43
C GLY A 220 -10.31 0.47 -21.19
N VAL A 221 -10.48 -0.81 -20.98
CA VAL A 221 -11.15 -1.38 -19.81
C VAL A 221 -10.25 -2.41 -19.15
N ALA A 222 -10.49 -2.69 -17.88
CA ALA A 222 -9.83 -3.81 -17.21
C ALA A 222 -10.79 -4.52 -16.27
N GLY A 223 -10.59 -5.84 -16.12
CA GLY A 223 -11.20 -6.65 -15.09
C GLY A 223 -10.12 -7.12 -14.12
N PHE A 224 -10.42 -7.19 -12.84
CA PHE A 224 -9.43 -7.56 -11.83
C PHE A 224 -9.98 -8.40 -10.68
N THR A 225 -9.06 -9.11 -10.04
CA THR A 225 -9.28 -9.81 -8.78
C THR A 225 -8.08 -9.62 -7.86
N ASP A 226 -8.36 -9.36 -6.61
CA ASP A 226 -7.39 -9.17 -5.54
C ASP A 226 -7.64 -10.19 -4.43
N GLY A 227 -6.59 -10.62 -3.75
CA GLY A 227 -6.71 -11.44 -2.55
C GLY A 227 -5.61 -11.15 -1.57
N GLY A 228 -5.93 -11.28 -0.28
CA GLY A 228 -4.94 -11.05 0.77
C GLY A 228 -5.37 -11.58 2.12
N ARG A 229 -4.38 -11.77 3.00
CA ARG A 229 -4.54 -12.26 4.37
C ARG A 229 -3.50 -11.61 5.27
N VAL A 230 -3.87 -11.38 6.52
CA VAL A 230 -2.93 -10.98 7.57
C VAL A 230 -2.72 -12.12 8.56
N TRP A 231 -1.61 -12.08 9.29
CA TRP A 231 -1.29 -12.98 10.40
C TRP A 231 -0.95 -12.13 11.62
N THR A 232 -1.44 -12.61 12.77
CA THR A 232 -1.15 -12.03 14.09
C THR A 232 -0.61 -13.13 15.00
N ASP A 233 -0.06 -12.76 16.15
CA ASP A 233 0.50 -13.74 17.11
C ASP A 233 -0.59 -14.52 17.86
N VAL A 234 -1.84 -14.06 17.83
CA VAL A 234 -2.93 -14.58 18.66
C VAL A 234 -4.12 -15.13 17.88
N GLU A 235 -4.23 -14.80 16.60
CA GLU A 235 -5.34 -15.22 15.75
C GLU A 235 -4.96 -16.43 14.92
N THR A 236 -5.85 -17.42 14.87
CA THR A 236 -5.70 -18.65 14.09
C THR A 236 -6.56 -18.65 12.82
N SER A 237 -7.18 -17.53 12.46
CA SER A 237 -8.05 -17.42 11.30
C SER A 237 -7.30 -17.69 9.99
N ASP A 238 -7.86 -18.56 9.14
CA ASP A 238 -7.32 -18.94 7.83
C ASP A 238 -7.98 -18.22 6.66
N VAL A 239 -8.73 -17.17 6.94
CA VAL A 239 -9.53 -16.45 5.95
C VAL A 239 -8.65 -15.65 5.00
N TRP A 240 -8.86 -15.86 3.70
CA TRP A 240 -8.39 -15.00 2.62
C TRP A 240 -9.50 -14.07 2.19
N HIS A 241 -9.27 -12.78 2.32
CA HIS A 241 -10.17 -11.74 1.86
C HIS A 241 -10.01 -11.55 0.36
N ARG A 242 -11.13 -11.38 -0.37
CA ARG A 242 -11.12 -11.25 -1.83
C ARG A 242 -11.94 -10.04 -2.27
N GLY A 243 -11.39 -9.32 -3.23
CA GLY A 243 -12.07 -8.25 -3.95
C GLY A 243 -12.01 -8.49 -5.46
N HIS A 244 -13.03 -8.06 -6.19
CA HIS A 244 -13.06 -8.17 -7.63
C HIS A 244 -13.78 -6.96 -8.22
N GLY A 245 -13.53 -6.66 -9.47
CA GLY A 245 -14.15 -5.51 -10.09
C GLY A 245 -13.69 -5.25 -11.51
N GLY A 246 -13.99 -4.05 -11.96
CA GLY A 246 -13.59 -3.57 -13.26
C GLY A 246 -13.25 -2.08 -13.25
N SER A 247 -12.58 -1.64 -14.29
CA SER A 247 -12.22 -0.25 -14.48
C SER A 247 -12.32 0.18 -15.94
N VAL A 248 -12.49 1.47 -16.12
CA VAL A 248 -12.26 2.17 -17.39
C VAL A 248 -11.03 3.03 -17.21
N TRP A 249 -10.16 3.07 -18.20
CA TRP A 249 -8.94 3.85 -18.16
C TRP A 249 -8.71 4.62 -19.47
N ALA A 250 -8.03 5.74 -19.35
CA ALA A 250 -7.58 6.55 -20.47
C ALA A 250 -6.11 6.91 -20.27
N TYR A 251 -5.28 6.63 -21.28
CA TYR A 251 -3.87 7.01 -21.34
C TYR A 251 -3.71 8.14 -22.34
N LEU A 252 -3.41 9.32 -21.85
CA LEU A 252 -3.43 10.57 -22.59
C LEU A 252 -2.02 11.10 -22.77
N PHE A 253 -1.73 11.64 -23.96
CA PHE A 253 -0.46 12.31 -24.28
C PHE A 253 0.80 11.46 -24.04
N ASP A 254 0.66 10.13 -24.06
CA ASP A 254 1.70 9.15 -23.70
C ASP A 254 2.36 9.41 -22.33
N SER A 255 1.62 10.04 -21.43
CA SER A 255 2.16 10.55 -20.16
C SER A 255 1.22 10.38 -18.98
N VAL A 256 -0.08 10.64 -19.15
CA VAL A 256 -1.04 10.66 -18.06
C VAL A 256 -2.04 9.52 -18.22
N LEU A 257 -2.09 8.63 -17.25
CA LEU A 257 -3.10 7.59 -17.15
C LEU A 257 -4.12 7.95 -16.08
N ILE A 258 -5.39 7.98 -16.47
CA ILE A 258 -6.52 8.19 -15.57
C ILE A 258 -7.33 6.89 -15.53
N GLN A 259 -7.68 6.43 -14.34
CA GLN A 259 -8.47 5.22 -14.15
C GLN A 259 -9.65 5.51 -13.23
N ALA A 260 -10.84 5.02 -13.61
CA ALA A 260 -12.01 4.94 -12.74
C ALA A 260 -12.37 3.47 -12.54
N SER A 261 -12.45 3.01 -11.31
CA SER A 261 -12.68 1.62 -10.96
C SER A 261 -13.81 1.44 -9.96
N TYR A 262 -14.53 0.34 -10.12
CA TYR A 262 -15.48 -0.16 -9.13
C TYR A 262 -15.04 -1.55 -8.68
N ALA A 263 -14.90 -1.72 -7.38
CA ALA A 263 -14.52 -2.98 -6.75
C ALA A 263 -15.58 -3.39 -5.74
N ARG A 264 -15.83 -4.69 -5.63
CA ARG A 264 -16.75 -5.29 -4.66
C ARG A 264 -16.03 -6.36 -3.84
N SER A 265 -16.34 -6.37 -2.56
CA SER A 265 -15.92 -7.39 -1.61
C SER A 265 -17.14 -8.00 -0.89
N THR A 266 -16.88 -8.80 0.14
CA THR A 266 -17.91 -9.32 1.06
C THR A 266 -18.47 -8.23 1.98
N GLU A 267 -17.79 -7.11 2.17
CA GLU A 267 -18.21 -6.03 3.07
C GLU A 267 -18.92 -4.90 2.33
N GLU A 268 -18.31 -4.39 1.27
CA GLU A 268 -18.84 -3.21 0.57
C GLU A 268 -18.42 -3.16 -0.90
N GLY A 269 -19.03 -2.22 -1.63
CA GLY A 269 -18.60 -1.80 -2.95
C GLY A 269 -17.91 -0.44 -2.88
N THR A 270 -16.74 -0.31 -3.51
CA THR A 270 -15.94 0.92 -3.51
C THR A 270 -15.75 1.44 -4.93
N PHE A 271 -15.94 2.75 -5.11
CA PHE A 271 -15.63 3.45 -6.35
C PHE A 271 -14.38 4.30 -6.13
N THR A 272 -13.44 4.24 -7.06
CA THR A 272 -12.17 4.97 -6.97
C THR A 272 -11.83 5.59 -8.31
N VAL A 273 -11.38 6.84 -8.28
CA VAL A 273 -10.76 7.52 -9.43
C VAL A 273 -9.34 7.90 -9.03
N GLY A 274 -8.39 7.65 -9.91
CA GLY A 274 -6.98 7.91 -9.64
C GLY A 274 -6.14 8.12 -10.89
N LEU A 275 -4.90 8.50 -10.68
CA LEU A 275 -3.88 8.58 -11.69
C LEU A 275 -3.00 7.33 -11.64
N GLY A 276 -2.73 6.74 -12.80
CA GLY A 276 -2.01 5.47 -12.92
C GLY A 276 -2.89 4.24 -12.69
N PHE A 277 -2.36 3.08 -13.07
CA PHE A 277 -2.89 1.81 -12.59
C PHE A 277 -2.49 1.60 -11.12
N GLN A 278 -3.14 0.67 -10.44
CA GLN A 278 -2.79 0.36 -9.05
C GLN A 278 -1.34 -0.18 -8.96
N TYR A 279 -0.84 -0.82 -10.02
CA TYR A 279 0.52 -1.37 -10.12
C TYR A 279 0.93 -1.54 -11.59
#